data_ce53152c05fd6faff5f4345113d1e7c7
#
_entry.id   ce53152c05fd6faff5f4345113d1e7c7
#
_cell.length_a   1.000
_cell.length_b   1.000
_cell.length_c   1.000
_cell.angle_alpha   90.00
_cell.angle_beta   90.00
_cell.angle_gamma   90.00
#
_symmetry.space_group_name_H-M   'P 1'
#
loop_
_entity.id
_entity.type
_entity.pdbx_description
1 polymer ?
#
loop_
_entity_poly.entity_id
_entity_poly.type
_entity_poly.pdbx_seq_one_letter_code
_entity_poly.pdbx_strand_id
1 'polypeptide(L)'
;MRWSIVTLVLLLAGPAAYGDENILGVLARSQLARLDRTQAVDPASPRARVVRNSFETLARLLGLRYTVELRVIEGEIVAETLQGRIVLANESLADLSESERLFILAHELGHVELRHWEQTQRLYQKWVPGVVTPDRTEPVAALLGRDASGLAYGQEFEADAFALRALRALGGSSQDAVGAFMRMGANHDTATHPGTGKRLAALRAADRAWPGRGLDRSLGDPQPDTRNELIDSDSRVD
;
A
#
# COMPACT_ATOMS: atom_id res chain seq x y z
N MET A 1 3.88 13.09 -15.73
CA MET A 1 3.54 11.71 -15.35
C MET A 1 2.27 11.76 -14.51
N ARG A 2 1.23 11.10 -14.97
CA ARG A 2 -0.07 11.07 -14.28
C ARG A 2 -0.10 9.82 -13.42
N TRP A 3 -0.33 9.99 -12.12
CA TRP A 3 -0.67 8.87 -11.26
C TRP A 3 -1.96 8.26 -11.79
N SER A 4 -1.90 7.00 -12.17
CA SER A 4 -3.10 6.28 -12.55
C SER A 4 -4.03 6.23 -11.35
N ILE A 5 -5.11 6.98 -11.45
CA ILE A 5 -6.21 6.98 -10.50
C ILE A 5 -6.73 5.56 -10.44
N VAL A 6 -6.40 4.85 -9.36
CA VAL A 6 -7.07 3.60 -9.02
C VAL A 6 -8.43 3.98 -8.48
N THR A 7 -9.30 4.36 -9.37
CA THR A 7 -10.71 4.27 -9.11
C THR A 7 -11.01 2.77 -9.11
N LEU A 8 -11.30 2.20 -7.96
CA LEU A 8 -12.01 0.92 -7.88
C LEU A 8 -13.40 1.17 -8.47
N VAL A 9 -13.43 1.37 -9.79
CA VAL A 9 -14.67 1.26 -10.55
C VAL A 9 -14.97 -0.23 -10.49
N LEU A 10 -15.97 -0.62 -9.70
CA LEU A 10 -16.74 -1.81 -9.96
C LEU A 10 -17.29 -1.64 -11.39
N LEU A 11 -16.45 -1.92 -12.39
CA LEU A 11 -16.93 -2.17 -13.74
C LEU A 11 -17.82 -3.40 -13.60
N LEU A 12 -19.11 -3.14 -13.50
CA LEU A 12 -20.15 -4.11 -13.73
C LEU A 12 -19.92 -4.66 -15.14
N ALA A 13 -19.05 -5.65 -15.25
CA ALA A 13 -19.01 -6.50 -16.41
C ALA A 13 -20.41 -7.10 -16.52
N GLY A 14 -20.95 -7.12 -17.74
CA GLY A 14 -22.32 -7.51 -18.02
C GLY A 14 -22.73 -8.86 -17.45
N PRO A 15 -24.01 -9.27 -17.57
CA PRO A 15 -24.71 -10.25 -16.75
C PRO A 15 -24.24 -11.71 -16.85
N ALA A 16 -23.05 -12.00 -17.33
CA ALA A 16 -22.65 -13.36 -17.71
C ALA A 16 -21.60 -14.04 -16.80
N ALA A 17 -21.20 -13.50 -15.64
CA ALA A 17 -20.15 -14.13 -14.82
C ALA A 17 -20.27 -13.92 -13.29
N TYR A 18 -21.45 -13.70 -12.75
CA TYR A 18 -21.67 -13.74 -11.30
C TYR A 18 -21.99 -15.19 -10.86
N GLY A 19 -21.06 -16.12 -11.10
CA GLY A 19 -21.11 -17.41 -10.46
C GLY A 19 -20.43 -17.33 -9.10
N ASP A 20 -21.07 -17.78 -8.04
CA ASP A 20 -20.62 -18.14 -6.67
C ASP A 20 -19.31 -17.54 -6.12
N GLU A 21 -18.84 -16.39 -6.63
CA GLU A 21 -17.59 -15.78 -6.21
C GLU A 21 -17.80 -14.87 -4.99
N ASN A 22 -16.91 -15.00 -4.01
CA ASN A 22 -16.88 -14.11 -2.87
C ASN A 22 -16.08 -12.83 -3.17
N ILE A 23 -16.21 -11.82 -2.30
CA ILE A 23 -15.56 -10.52 -2.49
C ILE A 23 -14.03 -10.61 -2.54
N LEU A 24 -13.41 -11.57 -1.86
CA LEU A 24 -11.96 -11.75 -1.90
C LEU A 24 -11.47 -12.21 -3.27
N GLY A 25 -12.23 -13.10 -3.94
CA GLY A 25 -11.97 -13.51 -5.32
C GLY A 25 -12.09 -12.33 -6.28
N VAL A 26 -13.13 -11.51 -6.14
CA VAL A 26 -13.32 -10.28 -6.94
C VAL A 26 -12.13 -9.32 -6.79
N LEU A 27 -11.69 -9.07 -5.55
CA LEU A 27 -10.53 -8.21 -5.27
C LEU A 27 -9.25 -8.78 -5.88
N ALA A 28 -8.99 -10.08 -5.68
CA ALA A 28 -7.81 -10.74 -6.21
C ALA A 28 -7.77 -10.68 -7.74
N ARG A 29 -8.89 -10.98 -8.40
CA ARG A 29 -9.00 -10.91 -9.87
C ARG A 29 -8.80 -9.48 -10.39
N SER A 30 -9.37 -8.47 -9.71
CA SER A 30 -9.17 -7.07 -10.07
C SER A 30 -7.68 -6.68 -10.07
N GLN A 31 -6.92 -7.13 -9.08
CA GLN A 31 -5.48 -6.86 -9.01
C GLN A 31 -4.69 -7.65 -10.07
N LEU A 32 -5.07 -8.91 -10.34
CA LEU A 32 -4.45 -9.68 -11.43
C LEU A 32 -4.69 -9.04 -12.79
N ALA A 33 -5.91 -8.57 -13.05
CA ALA A 33 -6.22 -7.84 -14.29
C ALA A 33 -5.42 -6.55 -14.46
N ARG A 34 -4.96 -5.93 -13.36
CA ARG A 34 -4.03 -4.79 -13.42
C ARG A 34 -2.63 -5.26 -13.78
N LEU A 35 -2.17 -6.36 -13.19
CA LEU A 35 -0.88 -6.96 -13.51
C LEU A 35 -0.80 -7.33 -15.00
N ASP A 36 -1.86 -7.90 -15.58
CA ASP A 36 -1.92 -8.31 -16.99
C ASP A 36 -1.83 -7.11 -17.96
N ARG A 37 -2.06 -5.88 -17.48
CA ARG A 37 -1.93 -4.65 -18.28
C ARG A 37 -0.53 -4.03 -18.20
N THR A 38 0.37 -4.60 -17.41
CA THR A 38 1.73 -4.11 -17.29
C THR A 38 2.63 -4.81 -18.31
N GLN A 39 3.59 -4.08 -18.84
CA GLN A 39 4.63 -4.62 -19.69
C GLN A 39 5.91 -4.80 -18.88
N ALA A 40 6.39 -6.03 -18.83
CA ALA A 40 7.64 -6.34 -18.14
C ALA A 40 8.84 -5.85 -18.95
N VAL A 41 9.82 -5.29 -18.25
CA VAL A 41 11.12 -4.89 -18.83
C VAL A 41 12.08 -6.06 -18.79
N ASP A 42 13.00 -6.14 -19.77
CA ASP A 42 14.09 -7.10 -19.74
C ASP A 42 14.88 -6.99 -18.41
N PRO A 43 14.91 -8.03 -17.59
CA PRO A 43 15.63 -8.02 -16.33
C PRO A 43 17.14 -7.70 -16.47
N ALA A 44 17.71 -7.91 -17.63
CA ALA A 44 19.11 -7.62 -17.94
C ALA A 44 19.34 -6.15 -18.33
N SER A 45 18.28 -5.34 -18.51
CA SER A 45 18.44 -3.93 -18.85
C SER A 45 19.21 -3.17 -17.74
N PRO A 46 20.03 -2.16 -18.09
CA PRO A 46 20.74 -1.38 -17.07
C PRO A 46 19.81 -0.72 -16.05
N ARG A 47 18.65 -0.21 -16.49
CA ARG A 47 17.66 0.46 -15.63
C ARG A 47 16.99 -0.53 -14.70
N ALA A 48 16.56 -1.70 -15.20
CA ALA A 48 15.98 -2.76 -14.37
C ALA A 48 16.97 -3.23 -13.29
N ARG A 49 18.26 -3.33 -13.60
CA ARG A 49 19.28 -3.69 -12.61
C ARG A 49 19.42 -2.65 -11.50
N VAL A 50 19.37 -1.35 -11.83
CA VAL A 50 19.43 -0.27 -10.82
C VAL A 50 18.24 -0.38 -9.86
N VAL A 51 17.03 -0.55 -10.37
CA VAL A 51 15.82 -0.71 -9.53
C VAL A 51 15.92 -1.97 -8.67
N ARG A 52 16.33 -3.09 -9.24
CA ARG A 52 16.50 -4.37 -8.54
C ARG A 52 17.53 -4.27 -7.41
N ASN A 53 18.68 -3.68 -7.65
CA ASN A 53 19.72 -3.51 -6.64
C ASN A 53 19.22 -2.69 -5.44
N SER A 54 18.45 -1.63 -5.68
CA SER A 54 17.84 -0.84 -4.60
C SER A 54 16.81 -1.65 -3.81
N PHE A 55 15.99 -2.45 -4.51
CA PHE A 55 15.03 -3.35 -3.85
C PHE A 55 15.74 -4.41 -2.99
N GLU A 56 16.79 -5.05 -3.50
CA GLU A 56 17.57 -6.04 -2.76
C GLU A 56 18.28 -5.44 -1.54
N THR A 57 18.72 -4.18 -1.64
CA THR A 57 19.28 -3.45 -0.49
C THR A 57 18.25 -3.29 0.61
N LEU A 58 17.02 -2.89 0.26
CA LEU A 58 15.92 -2.80 1.21
C LEU A 58 15.50 -4.17 1.76
N ALA A 59 15.42 -5.19 0.92
CA ALA A 59 15.04 -6.54 1.35
C ALA A 59 16.01 -7.09 2.40
N ARG A 60 17.33 -6.86 2.21
CA ARG A 60 18.36 -7.24 3.20
C ARG A 60 18.23 -6.41 4.49
N LEU A 61 18.06 -5.10 4.39
CA LEU A 61 17.90 -4.22 5.55
C LEU A 61 16.72 -4.62 6.41
N LEU A 62 15.57 -4.83 5.76
CA LEU A 62 14.29 -5.08 6.43
C LEU A 62 14.18 -6.51 6.97
N GLY A 63 14.97 -7.46 6.42
CA GLY A 63 14.85 -8.88 6.76
C GLY A 63 13.42 -9.37 6.54
N LEU A 64 12.88 -9.13 5.33
CA LEU A 64 11.48 -9.35 4.98
C LEU A 64 10.94 -10.66 5.53
N ARG A 65 9.78 -10.61 6.17
CA ARG A 65 9.11 -11.78 6.75
C ARG A 65 8.41 -12.62 5.69
N TYR A 66 8.11 -12.03 4.54
CA TYR A 66 7.36 -12.64 3.46
C TYR A 66 8.17 -12.66 2.18
N THR A 67 7.92 -13.66 1.34
CA THR A 67 8.47 -13.67 -0.01
C THR A 67 7.78 -12.59 -0.84
N VAL A 68 8.55 -11.61 -1.31
CA VAL A 68 8.08 -10.51 -2.15
C VAL A 68 8.68 -10.66 -3.54
N GLU A 69 7.83 -10.64 -4.55
CA GLU A 69 8.24 -10.66 -5.95
C GLU A 69 8.37 -9.22 -6.47
N LEU A 70 9.54 -8.85 -6.98
CA LEU A 70 9.73 -7.58 -7.71
C LEU A 70 9.54 -7.81 -9.20
N ARG A 71 8.66 -7.02 -9.82
CA ARG A 71 8.51 -6.91 -11.27
C ARG A 71 8.86 -5.50 -11.72
N VAL A 72 9.93 -5.38 -12.52
CA VAL A 72 10.27 -4.10 -13.16
C VAL A 72 9.46 -4.00 -14.43
N ILE A 73 8.73 -2.88 -14.56
CA ILE A 73 7.77 -2.63 -15.63
C ILE A 73 8.06 -1.30 -16.33
N GLU A 74 7.47 -1.13 -17.51
CA GLU A 74 7.33 0.16 -18.19
C GLU A 74 5.88 0.61 -18.23
N GLY A 75 5.61 1.85 -18.61
CA GLY A 75 4.27 2.44 -18.71
C GLY A 75 4.01 3.55 -17.68
N GLU A 76 2.74 3.74 -17.33
CA GLU A 76 2.31 4.88 -16.50
C GLU A 76 2.42 4.65 -14.98
N ILE A 77 2.41 3.39 -14.54
CA ILE A 77 2.52 3.05 -13.11
C ILE A 77 3.94 3.34 -12.65
N VAL A 78 4.09 4.13 -11.60
CA VAL A 78 5.41 4.44 -10.99
C VAL A 78 5.87 3.30 -10.11
N ALA A 79 5.06 2.92 -9.13
CA ALA A 79 5.22 1.73 -8.30
C ALA A 79 3.85 1.35 -7.72
N GLU A 80 3.66 0.08 -7.39
CA GLU A 80 2.43 -0.43 -6.80
C GLU A 80 2.64 -1.81 -6.18
N THR A 81 2.03 -2.04 -5.02
CA THR A 81 1.98 -3.36 -4.39
C THR A 81 0.68 -4.08 -4.69
N LEU A 82 0.77 -5.27 -5.28
CA LEU A 82 -0.37 -6.13 -5.60
C LEU A 82 -0.42 -7.36 -4.69
N GLN A 83 -1.62 -7.69 -4.22
CA GLN A 83 -1.90 -8.88 -3.39
C GLN A 83 -1.00 -9.00 -2.15
N GLY A 84 -0.41 -7.89 -1.69
CA GLY A 84 0.49 -7.87 -0.54
C GLY A 84 1.81 -8.64 -0.74
N ARG A 85 2.19 -8.99 -1.98
CA ARG A 85 3.38 -9.80 -2.26
C ARG A 85 4.09 -9.52 -3.58
N ILE A 86 3.47 -8.79 -4.51
CA ILE A 86 4.08 -8.43 -5.79
C ILE A 86 4.28 -6.92 -5.79
N VAL A 87 5.52 -6.48 -5.88
CA VAL A 87 5.87 -5.06 -6.05
C VAL A 87 6.15 -4.81 -7.52
N LEU A 88 5.31 -3.98 -8.13
CA LEU A 88 5.56 -3.40 -9.44
C LEU A 88 6.42 -2.15 -9.26
N ALA A 89 7.46 -2.00 -10.05
CA ALA A 89 8.32 -0.81 -10.02
C ALA A 89 8.67 -0.40 -11.45
N ASN A 90 8.38 0.85 -11.79
CA ASN A 90 8.72 1.36 -13.12
C ASN A 90 10.23 1.47 -13.27
N GLU A 91 10.75 1.11 -14.44
CA GLU A 91 12.18 1.26 -14.73
C GLU A 91 12.65 2.73 -14.66
N SER A 92 11.74 3.70 -14.85
CA SER A 92 12.04 5.12 -14.71
C SER A 92 12.49 5.53 -13.29
N LEU A 93 12.26 4.69 -12.30
CA LEU A 93 12.84 4.87 -10.96
C LEU A 93 14.38 4.89 -10.99
N ALA A 94 15.00 4.30 -12.01
CA ALA A 94 16.45 4.37 -12.21
C ALA A 94 16.97 5.79 -12.47
N ASP A 95 16.11 6.70 -12.92
CA ASP A 95 16.47 8.10 -13.20
C ASP A 95 16.43 8.99 -11.95
N LEU A 96 15.89 8.47 -10.85
CA LEU A 96 15.86 9.16 -9.56
C LEU A 96 17.18 8.99 -8.81
N SER A 97 17.44 9.87 -7.85
CA SER A 97 18.52 9.63 -6.88
C SER A 97 18.27 8.30 -6.13
N GLU A 98 19.33 7.72 -5.60
CA GLU A 98 19.22 6.46 -4.86
C GLU A 98 18.27 6.59 -3.67
N SER A 99 18.37 7.67 -2.90
CA SER A 99 17.50 7.91 -1.74
C SER A 99 16.03 8.06 -2.12
N GLU A 100 15.72 8.80 -3.20
CA GLU A 100 14.35 8.95 -3.70
C GLU A 100 13.78 7.59 -4.14
N ARG A 101 14.57 6.80 -4.87
CA ARG A 101 14.20 5.45 -5.32
C ARG A 101 14.00 4.50 -4.16
N LEU A 102 14.90 4.52 -3.18
CA LEU A 102 14.79 3.73 -1.96
C LEU A 102 13.52 4.08 -1.17
N PHE A 103 13.17 5.36 -1.05
CA PHE A 103 11.93 5.78 -0.39
C PHE A 103 10.69 5.19 -1.07
N ILE A 104 10.60 5.28 -2.40
CA ILE A 104 9.45 4.76 -3.16
C ILE A 104 9.35 3.23 -3.00
N LEU A 105 10.44 2.51 -3.16
CA LEU A 105 10.44 1.05 -3.01
C LEU A 105 10.16 0.61 -1.56
N ALA A 106 10.66 1.37 -0.58
CA ALA A 106 10.37 1.10 0.83
C ALA A 106 8.90 1.37 1.18
N HIS A 107 8.25 2.35 0.54
CA HIS A 107 6.81 2.59 0.67
C HIS A 107 6.01 1.35 0.21
N GLU A 108 6.34 0.80 -0.95
CA GLU A 108 5.69 -0.42 -1.45
C GLU A 108 5.93 -1.63 -0.53
N LEU A 109 7.16 -1.79 -0.02
CA LEU A 109 7.46 -2.82 0.97
C LEU A 109 6.73 -2.59 2.30
N GLY A 110 6.44 -1.34 2.64
CA GLY A 110 5.59 -0.98 3.78
C GLY A 110 4.19 -1.57 3.66
N HIS A 111 3.58 -1.53 2.48
CA HIS A 111 2.29 -2.17 2.26
C HIS A 111 2.32 -3.69 2.48
N VAL A 112 3.44 -4.34 2.17
CA VAL A 112 3.65 -5.78 2.42
C VAL A 112 3.82 -6.05 3.91
N GLU A 113 4.80 -5.42 4.55
CA GLU A 113 5.20 -5.68 5.94
C GLU A 113 4.11 -5.33 6.96
N LEU A 114 3.32 -4.28 6.67
CA LEU A 114 2.17 -3.86 7.48
C LEU A 114 0.87 -4.60 7.14
N ARG A 115 0.93 -5.55 6.19
CA ARG A 115 -0.18 -6.43 5.79
C ARG A 115 -1.43 -5.66 5.35
N HIS A 116 -1.25 -4.58 4.59
CA HIS A 116 -2.35 -3.70 4.14
C HIS A 116 -3.36 -4.44 3.26
N TRP A 117 -2.89 -5.37 2.42
CA TRP A 117 -3.79 -6.20 1.62
C TRP A 117 -4.77 -7.00 2.47
N GLU A 118 -4.30 -7.62 3.54
CA GLU A 118 -5.15 -8.41 4.42
C GLU A 118 -6.12 -7.53 5.23
N GLN A 119 -5.72 -6.31 5.61
CA GLN A 119 -6.63 -5.35 6.25
C GLN A 119 -7.76 -4.97 5.28
N THR A 120 -7.41 -4.70 4.00
CA THR A 120 -8.38 -4.41 2.94
C THR A 120 -9.33 -5.59 2.74
N GLN A 121 -8.80 -6.82 2.64
CA GLN A 121 -9.63 -8.03 2.52
C GLN A 121 -10.62 -8.16 3.68
N ARG A 122 -10.17 -7.98 4.94
CA ARG A 122 -11.04 -8.04 6.12
C ARG A 122 -12.15 -6.99 6.08
N LEU A 123 -11.84 -5.76 5.66
CA LEU A 123 -12.84 -4.71 5.53
C LEU A 123 -13.92 -5.09 4.52
N TYR A 124 -13.52 -5.50 3.32
CA TYR A 124 -14.48 -5.88 2.26
C TYR A 124 -15.31 -7.10 2.65
N GLN A 125 -14.69 -8.11 3.27
CA GLN A 125 -15.39 -9.30 3.74
C GLN A 125 -16.41 -8.99 4.85
N LYS A 126 -16.11 -8.02 5.72
CA LYS A 126 -17.05 -7.54 6.75
C LYS A 126 -18.30 -6.93 6.12
N TRP A 127 -18.16 -6.12 5.06
CA TRP A 127 -19.27 -5.44 4.40
C TRP A 127 -20.05 -6.34 3.44
N VAL A 128 -19.37 -7.25 2.76
CA VAL A 128 -19.94 -8.14 1.74
C VAL A 128 -19.56 -9.60 2.07
N PRO A 129 -20.18 -10.19 3.11
CA PRO A 129 -19.93 -11.59 3.45
C PRO A 129 -20.59 -12.52 2.42
N GLY A 130 -19.89 -13.60 2.06
CA GLY A 130 -20.39 -14.64 1.14
C GLY A 130 -20.31 -14.23 -0.33
N VAL A 131 -21.28 -14.73 -1.11
CA VAL A 131 -21.33 -14.50 -2.57
C VAL A 131 -21.67 -13.05 -2.89
N VAL A 132 -20.97 -12.47 -3.87
CA VAL A 132 -21.18 -11.12 -4.35
C VAL A 132 -22.40 -11.08 -5.29
N THR A 133 -23.44 -10.38 -4.86
CA THR A 133 -24.64 -10.14 -5.67
C THR A 133 -25.03 -8.66 -5.60
N PRO A 134 -25.74 -8.10 -6.59
CA PRO A 134 -26.22 -6.72 -6.56
C PRO A 134 -27.02 -6.41 -5.27
N ASP A 135 -27.94 -7.27 -4.90
CA ASP A 135 -28.78 -7.11 -3.70
C ASP A 135 -27.99 -6.98 -2.39
N ARG A 136 -26.79 -7.55 -2.33
CA ARG A 136 -25.91 -7.49 -1.16
C ARG A 136 -24.93 -6.31 -1.22
N THR A 137 -24.53 -5.90 -2.41
CA THR A 137 -23.50 -4.87 -2.60
C THR A 137 -24.08 -3.47 -2.73
N GLU A 138 -25.18 -3.30 -3.43
CA GLU A 138 -25.79 -1.97 -3.65
C GLU A 138 -26.17 -1.26 -2.35
N PRO A 139 -26.83 -1.89 -1.36
CA PRO A 139 -27.22 -1.21 -0.12
C PRO A 139 -26.03 -0.73 0.72
N VAL A 140 -24.88 -1.38 0.60
CA VAL A 140 -23.68 -1.08 1.42
C VAL A 140 -22.61 -0.28 0.67
N ALA A 141 -22.76 -0.10 -0.65
CA ALA A 141 -21.69 0.45 -1.51
C ALA A 141 -21.14 1.80 -1.03
N ALA A 142 -22.01 2.73 -0.64
CA ALA A 142 -21.60 4.07 -0.19
C ALA A 142 -20.83 4.01 1.14
N LEU A 143 -21.28 3.18 2.08
CA LEU A 143 -20.63 3.02 3.39
C LEU A 143 -19.32 2.27 3.25
N LEU A 144 -19.30 1.19 2.49
CA LEU A 144 -18.08 0.45 2.15
C LEU A 144 -17.06 1.38 1.48
N GLY A 145 -17.49 2.18 0.50
CA GLY A 145 -16.61 3.12 -0.22
C GLY A 145 -15.96 4.13 0.73
N ARG A 146 -16.73 4.70 1.65
CA ARG A 146 -16.23 5.62 2.68
C ARG A 146 -15.20 4.94 3.60
N ASP A 147 -15.53 3.77 4.11
CA ASP A 147 -14.67 3.04 5.05
C ASP A 147 -13.38 2.54 4.33
N ALA A 148 -13.50 2.11 3.07
CA ALA A 148 -12.37 1.71 2.24
C ALA A 148 -11.43 2.89 1.95
N SER A 149 -11.97 4.08 1.66
CA SER A 149 -11.14 5.29 1.48
C SER A 149 -10.44 5.69 2.78
N GLY A 150 -11.13 5.63 3.91
CA GLY A 150 -10.53 5.91 5.22
C GLY A 150 -9.39 4.95 5.56
N LEU A 151 -9.59 3.65 5.33
CA LEU A 151 -8.55 2.63 5.50
C LEU A 151 -7.35 2.88 4.57
N ALA A 152 -7.61 3.10 3.29
CA ALA A 152 -6.56 3.35 2.30
C ALA A 152 -5.71 4.58 2.67
N TYR A 153 -6.32 5.67 3.13
CA TYR A 153 -5.58 6.85 3.59
C TYR A 153 -4.68 6.55 4.78
N GLY A 154 -5.17 5.79 5.76
CA GLY A 154 -4.37 5.33 6.89
C GLY A 154 -3.16 4.52 6.42
N GLN A 155 -3.38 3.56 5.52
CA GLN A 155 -2.35 2.69 4.95
C GLN A 155 -1.27 3.47 4.20
N GLU A 156 -1.63 4.53 3.45
CA GLU A 156 -0.66 5.40 2.78
C GLU A 156 0.23 6.13 3.79
N PHE A 157 -0.35 6.68 4.87
CA PHE A 157 0.44 7.35 5.90
C PHE A 157 1.36 6.38 6.66
N GLU A 158 0.90 5.17 6.93
CA GLU A 158 1.70 4.12 7.58
C GLU A 158 2.85 3.66 6.67
N ALA A 159 2.60 3.48 5.37
CA ALA A 159 3.61 3.12 4.38
C ALA A 159 4.66 4.24 4.21
N ASP A 160 4.25 5.51 4.20
CA ASP A 160 5.16 6.65 4.16
C ASP A 160 6.06 6.71 5.40
N ALA A 161 5.49 6.51 6.58
CA ALA A 161 6.24 6.48 7.82
C ALA A 161 7.21 5.29 7.87
N PHE A 162 6.79 4.12 7.37
CA PHE A 162 7.65 2.95 7.22
C PHE A 162 8.83 3.24 6.28
N ALA A 163 8.55 3.82 5.11
CA ALA A 163 9.56 4.18 4.11
C ALA A 163 10.58 5.18 4.68
N LEU A 164 10.13 6.18 5.42
CA LEU A 164 11.03 7.15 6.06
C LEU A 164 11.96 6.47 7.07
N ARG A 165 11.47 5.53 7.86
CA ARG A 165 12.30 4.77 8.81
C ARG A 165 13.35 3.92 8.10
N ALA A 166 12.96 3.22 7.04
CA ALA A 166 13.88 2.42 6.23
C ALA A 166 14.95 3.31 5.58
N LEU A 167 14.54 4.45 5.02
CA LEU A 167 15.45 5.42 4.40
C LEU A 167 16.47 5.96 5.41
N ARG A 168 16.04 6.33 6.62
CA ARG A 168 16.93 6.80 7.69
C ARG A 168 17.92 5.75 8.17
N ALA A 169 17.52 4.49 8.21
CA ALA A 169 18.42 3.39 8.54
C ALA A 169 19.53 3.18 7.49
N LEU A 170 19.31 3.67 6.27
CA LEU A 170 20.29 3.71 5.17
C LEU A 170 21.04 5.05 5.09
N GLY A 171 20.86 5.95 6.06
CA GLY A 171 21.55 7.24 6.12
C GLY A 171 20.86 8.36 5.31
N GLY A 172 19.67 8.11 4.74
CA GLY A 172 18.89 9.13 4.06
C GLY A 172 18.10 10.03 5.02
N SER A 173 17.39 11.01 4.48
CA SER A 173 16.73 12.07 5.21
C SER A 173 15.27 12.25 4.81
N SER A 174 14.50 12.97 5.64
CA SER A 174 13.14 13.39 5.25
C SER A 174 13.12 14.33 4.03
N GLN A 175 14.23 15.03 3.76
CA GLN A 175 14.34 15.86 2.57
C GLN A 175 14.37 15.01 1.28
N ASP A 176 15.01 13.83 1.31
CA ASP A 176 15.01 12.90 0.18
C ASP A 176 13.60 12.35 -0.07
N ALA A 177 12.86 12.05 1.00
CA ALA A 177 11.46 11.66 0.89
C ALA A 177 10.59 12.77 0.27
N VAL A 178 10.79 14.03 0.66
CA VAL A 178 10.15 15.19 0.03
C VAL A 178 10.53 15.28 -1.44
N GLY A 179 11.79 15.04 -1.78
CA GLY A 179 12.28 14.99 -3.16
C GLY A 179 11.52 13.98 -4.01
N ALA A 180 11.31 12.76 -3.48
CA ALA A 180 10.51 11.72 -4.14
C ALA A 180 9.07 12.20 -4.44
N PHE A 181 8.38 12.82 -3.47
CA PHE A 181 7.04 13.37 -3.70
C PHE A 181 7.03 14.48 -4.75
N MET A 182 8.00 15.38 -4.73
CA MET A 182 8.09 16.46 -5.72
C MET A 182 8.34 15.94 -7.14
N ARG A 183 9.12 14.89 -7.29
CA ARG A 183 9.36 14.22 -8.59
C ARG A 183 8.11 13.54 -9.12
N MET A 184 7.35 12.95 -8.23
CA MET A 184 6.09 12.30 -8.57
C MET A 184 4.96 13.31 -8.90
N GLY A 185 5.15 14.59 -8.62
CA GLY A 185 4.20 15.67 -8.87
C GLY A 185 3.18 15.84 -7.76
N ALA A 186 2.54 17.03 -7.74
CA ALA A 186 1.47 17.31 -6.80
C ALA A 186 0.18 16.58 -7.19
N ASN A 187 -0.36 15.80 -6.27
CA ASN A 187 -1.60 15.09 -6.47
C ASN A 187 -2.69 15.61 -5.51
N HIS A 188 -3.91 15.62 -6.01
CA HIS A 188 -5.10 15.84 -5.20
C HIS A 188 -5.56 14.53 -4.54
N ASP A 189 -6.43 14.66 -3.55
CA ASP A 189 -7.08 13.51 -2.94
C ASP A 189 -7.82 12.67 -3.99
N THR A 190 -7.68 11.38 -3.89
CA THR A 190 -8.49 10.39 -4.60
C THR A 190 -9.21 9.48 -3.61
N ALA A 191 -10.00 8.53 -4.08
CA ALA A 191 -10.67 7.58 -3.19
C ALA A 191 -9.69 6.69 -2.39
N THR A 192 -8.48 6.49 -2.89
CA THR A 192 -7.49 5.55 -2.31
C THR A 192 -6.18 6.20 -1.89
N HIS A 193 -5.90 7.43 -2.34
CA HIS A 193 -4.64 8.11 -2.02
C HIS A 193 -4.91 9.53 -1.52
N PRO A 194 -4.42 9.89 -0.34
CA PRO A 194 -4.44 11.29 0.11
C PRO A 194 -3.51 12.12 -0.78
N GLY A 195 -3.88 13.36 -0.98
CA GLY A 195 -3.08 14.30 -1.77
C GLY A 195 -1.70 14.53 -1.17
N THR A 196 -0.73 14.90 -2.02
CA THR A 196 0.69 15.09 -1.66
C THR A 196 0.85 15.99 -0.43
N GLY A 197 0.06 17.06 -0.30
CA GLY A 197 0.14 17.96 0.87
C GLY A 197 -0.17 17.27 2.19
N LYS A 198 -1.17 16.37 2.23
CA LYS A 198 -1.53 15.60 3.42
C LYS A 198 -0.44 14.58 3.76
N ARG A 199 0.07 13.88 2.76
CA ARG A 199 1.17 12.92 2.92
C ARG A 199 2.43 13.59 3.47
N LEU A 200 2.84 14.73 2.92
CA LEU A 200 3.98 15.50 3.43
C LEU A 200 3.76 16.00 4.86
N ALA A 201 2.56 16.42 5.23
CA ALA A 201 2.25 16.83 6.59
C ALA A 201 2.37 15.66 7.57
N ALA A 202 1.82 14.48 7.23
CA ALA A 202 1.91 13.26 8.01
C ALA A 202 3.36 12.78 8.14
N LEU A 203 4.12 12.79 7.04
CA LEU A 203 5.54 12.43 7.02
C LEU A 203 6.38 13.30 7.97
N ARG A 204 6.16 14.62 7.95
CA ARG A 204 6.83 15.57 8.86
C ARG A 204 6.45 15.31 10.32
N ALA A 205 5.21 14.93 10.58
CA ALA A 205 4.78 14.57 11.92
C ALA A 205 5.47 13.29 12.40
N ALA A 206 5.50 12.26 11.55
CA ALA A 206 6.21 11.01 11.82
C ALA A 206 7.72 11.24 12.07
N ASP A 207 8.34 12.11 11.28
CA ASP A 207 9.75 12.47 11.40
C ASP A 207 10.07 13.13 12.75
N ARG A 208 9.23 14.06 13.21
CA ARG A 208 9.39 14.70 14.52
C ARG A 208 9.19 13.75 15.70
N ALA A 209 8.31 12.76 15.52
CA ALA A 209 8.02 11.75 16.56
C ALA A 209 9.10 10.66 16.66
N TRP A 210 10.04 10.61 15.70
CA TRP A 210 11.07 9.57 15.63
C TRP A 210 12.14 9.75 16.71
N PRO A 211 12.32 8.81 17.63
CA PRO A 211 13.28 8.95 18.74
C PRO A 211 14.73 8.65 18.36
N GLY A 212 15.05 8.51 17.08
CA GLY A 212 16.42 8.26 16.61
C GLY A 212 16.98 6.87 16.88
N ARG A 213 16.15 5.89 17.27
CA ARG A 213 16.56 4.50 17.46
C ARG A 213 16.36 3.72 16.16
N GLY A 214 17.26 2.73 15.91
CA GLY A 214 17.22 1.89 14.72
C GLY A 214 15.86 1.21 14.47
N LEU A 215 15.74 0.50 13.35
CA LEU A 215 14.55 -0.26 13.00
C LEU A 215 14.21 -1.23 14.14
N ASP A 216 13.26 -0.85 14.99
CA ASP A 216 12.72 -1.75 15.99
C ASP A 216 11.83 -2.77 15.30
N ARG A 217 12.17 -4.06 15.42
CA ARG A 217 11.42 -5.17 14.84
C ARG A 217 9.99 -5.30 15.40
N SER A 218 9.64 -4.55 16.45
CA SER A 218 8.30 -4.58 17.06
C SER A 218 7.21 -3.91 16.21
N LEU A 219 7.55 -3.27 15.08
CA LEU A 219 6.60 -2.51 14.25
C LEU A 219 5.60 -3.35 13.45
N GLY A 220 5.63 -4.67 13.57
CA GLY A 220 4.72 -5.57 12.87
C GLY A 220 3.76 -6.35 13.77
N ASP A 221 3.82 -6.17 15.09
CA ASP A 221 2.80 -6.77 15.96
C ASP A 221 1.61 -5.80 16.07
N PRO A 222 0.39 -6.24 15.68
CA PRO A 222 -0.80 -5.46 15.92
C PRO A 222 -0.91 -5.21 17.43
N GLN A 223 -0.95 -3.95 17.84
CA GLN A 223 -1.31 -3.61 19.22
C GLN A 223 -2.63 -4.31 19.55
N PRO A 224 -2.74 -5.04 20.66
CA PRO A 224 -4.02 -5.58 21.09
C PRO A 224 -4.99 -4.40 21.26
N ASP A 225 -6.17 -4.54 20.67
CA ASP A 225 -7.24 -3.55 20.73
C ASP A 225 -7.70 -3.36 22.19
N THR A 226 -7.13 -2.37 22.87
CA THR A 226 -7.43 -2.05 24.27
C THR A 226 -8.83 -1.49 24.50
N ARG A 227 -9.71 -1.47 23.47
CA ARG A 227 -11.10 -0.98 23.59
C ARG A 227 -12.10 -2.00 24.14
N ASN A 228 -11.70 -3.26 24.34
CA ASN A 228 -12.63 -4.29 24.81
C ASN A 228 -12.56 -4.58 26.32
N GLU A 229 -11.71 -3.91 27.10
CA GLU A 229 -11.61 -4.16 28.55
C GLU A 229 -12.52 -3.28 29.43
N LEU A 230 -13.32 -2.38 28.84
CA LEU A 230 -14.17 -1.46 29.61
C LEU A 230 -15.66 -1.86 29.70
N ILE A 231 -16.06 -3.02 29.19
CA ILE A 231 -17.47 -3.44 29.19
C ILE A 231 -17.79 -4.56 30.21
N ASP A 232 -16.78 -5.15 30.87
CA ASP A 232 -17.03 -6.33 31.72
C ASP A 232 -16.90 -6.09 33.24
N SER A 233 -16.97 -4.84 33.71
CA SER A 233 -16.87 -4.51 35.14
C SER A 233 -18.20 -4.12 35.83
N ASP A 234 -19.37 -4.27 35.17
CA ASP A 234 -20.64 -3.82 35.77
C ASP A 234 -21.73 -4.92 35.89
N SER A 235 -21.35 -6.17 36.16
CA SER A 235 -22.30 -7.21 36.49
C SER A 235 -21.85 -8.06 37.67
N ARG A 236 -21.63 -7.43 38.84
CA ARG A 236 -21.65 -8.10 40.15
C ARG A 236 -22.12 -7.09 41.20
N VAL A 237 -23.40 -6.96 41.34
CA VAL A 237 -24.02 -6.57 42.61
C VAL A 237 -25.32 -7.32 42.72
N ASP A 238 -25.41 -8.17 43.76
CA ASP A 238 -26.50 -8.87 44.39
C ASP A 238 -27.25 -9.94 43.59
#